data_295915dc24aedb1528a79297fd2b7a94
#
_entry.id   295915dc24aedb1528a79297fd2b7a94
#
_cell.length_a   1.000
_cell.length_b   1.000
_cell.length_c   1.000
_cell.angle_alpha   90.00
_cell.angle_beta   90.00
_cell.angle_gamma   90.00
#
_symmetry.space_group_name_H-M   'P 1'
#
loop_
_entity.id
_entity.type
_entity.pdbx_description
1 polymer ?
#
loop_
_entity_poly.entity_id
_entity_poly.type
_entity_poly.pdbx_seq_one_letter_code
_entity_poly.pdbx_strand_id
1 'polypeptide(L)'
;WLFWYIPKMSSGAMEAASLDLVAAEFQQLLASPEMQQQSLYGFLVLTIALSSVSVKRGMAIVLRILLPVLLLVMAGLLYFAYELGDFGAAERALFTFRATEFSWEAVLSAAQNAFFALGLGSVALMAYGAYFPSGRSASRQLLALAGIDTAAMLMGGLIIIALVSDQHIVAGQGPALMFVSLPYSFGNLVFGDIAGTA
;
A
#
# COMPACT_ATOMS: atom_id res chain seq x y z
N TRP A 1 -7.38 3.55 -10.45
CA TRP A 1 -8.41 2.85 -9.67
C TRP A 1 -8.64 3.51 -8.30
N LEU A 2 -7.61 3.91 -7.55
CA LEU A 2 -7.75 4.62 -6.26
C LEU A 2 -8.64 5.87 -6.37
N PHE A 3 -8.54 6.65 -7.45
CA PHE A 3 -9.40 7.82 -7.68
C PHE A 3 -10.90 7.50 -7.75
N TRP A 4 -11.24 6.25 -8.04
CA TRP A 4 -12.62 5.77 -8.03
C TRP A 4 -13.05 5.29 -6.63
N TYR A 5 -12.16 4.60 -5.92
CA TYR A 5 -12.47 4.02 -4.61
C TYR A 5 -12.52 5.05 -3.49
N ILE A 6 -11.62 6.05 -3.46
CA ILE A 6 -11.58 7.07 -2.42
C ILE A 6 -12.93 7.78 -2.23
N PRO A 7 -13.60 8.32 -3.28
CA PRO A 7 -14.91 8.93 -3.11
C PRO A 7 -16.01 7.96 -2.65
N LYS A 8 -15.95 6.71 -3.08
CA LYS A 8 -16.93 5.69 -2.67
C LYS A 8 -16.78 5.30 -1.20
N MET A 9 -15.54 5.13 -0.74
CA MET A 9 -15.28 4.86 0.68
C MET A 9 -15.73 6.05 1.55
N SER A 10 -15.36 7.28 1.17
CA SER A 10 -15.72 8.49 1.92
C SER A 10 -17.22 8.80 1.95
N SER A 11 -17.99 8.30 0.99
CA SER A 11 -19.46 8.45 0.96
C SER A 11 -20.21 7.39 1.75
N GLY A 12 -19.51 6.43 2.37
CA GLY A 12 -20.15 5.30 3.06
C GLY A 12 -20.79 4.27 2.12
N ALA A 13 -20.57 4.37 0.81
CA ALA A 13 -21.21 3.47 -0.16
C ALA A 13 -20.81 2.00 0.00
N MET A 14 -19.75 1.74 0.75
CA MET A 14 -19.25 0.40 1.05
C MET A 14 -19.56 -0.07 2.49
N GLU A 15 -20.29 0.74 3.29
CA GLU A 15 -20.71 0.36 4.63
C GLU A 15 -21.69 -0.82 4.58
N ALA A 16 -21.40 -1.85 5.37
CA ALA A 16 -22.18 -3.09 5.42
C ALA A 16 -22.42 -3.76 4.04
N ALA A 17 -21.58 -3.46 3.05
CA ALA A 17 -21.67 -4.09 1.74
C ALA A 17 -21.32 -5.58 1.84
N SER A 18 -21.98 -6.42 1.04
CA SER A 18 -21.59 -7.82 0.90
C SER A 18 -20.31 -7.95 0.07
N LEU A 19 -19.56 -9.05 0.29
CA LEU A 19 -18.35 -9.34 -0.49
C LEU A 19 -18.64 -9.39 -1.99
N ASP A 20 -19.78 -9.97 -2.38
CA ASP A 20 -20.20 -10.06 -3.78
C ASP A 20 -20.44 -8.69 -4.41
N LEU A 21 -21.00 -7.75 -3.64
CA LEU A 21 -21.22 -6.38 -4.10
C LEU A 21 -19.88 -5.66 -4.34
N VAL A 22 -18.95 -5.75 -3.39
CA VAL A 22 -17.61 -5.14 -3.54
C VAL A 22 -16.84 -5.76 -4.70
N ALA A 23 -16.94 -7.09 -4.87
CA ALA A 23 -16.34 -7.79 -6.00
C ALA A 23 -16.96 -7.37 -7.35
N ALA A 24 -18.30 -7.21 -7.40
CA ALA A 24 -18.99 -6.74 -8.58
C ALA A 24 -18.59 -5.31 -8.98
N GLU A 25 -18.42 -4.42 -8.01
CA GLU A 25 -17.92 -3.06 -8.23
C GLU A 25 -16.51 -3.07 -8.84
N PHE A 26 -15.64 -3.94 -8.36
CA PHE A 26 -14.29 -4.08 -8.94
C PHE A 26 -14.36 -4.61 -10.38
N GLN A 27 -15.19 -5.61 -10.64
CA GLN A 27 -15.39 -6.15 -11.99
C GLN A 27 -16.01 -5.09 -12.93
N GLN A 28 -16.95 -4.29 -12.46
CA GLN A 28 -17.51 -3.19 -13.22
C GLN A 28 -16.45 -2.15 -13.60
N LEU A 29 -15.57 -1.80 -12.65
CA LEU A 29 -14.45 -0.89 -12.92
C LEU A 29 -13.51 -1.46 -13.99
N LEU A 30 -13.20 -2.75 -13.93
CA LEU A 30 -12.35 -3.42 -14.92
C LEU A 30 -13.03 -3.53 -16.31
N ALA A 31 -14.35 -3.70 -16.33
CA ALA A 31 -15.13 -3.81 -17.57
C ALA A 31 -15.45 -2.46 -18.22
N SER A 32 -15.26 -1.35 -17.51
CA SER A 32 -15.64 -0.01 -17.96
C SER A 32 -14.44 0.81 -18.45
N PRO A 33 -14.17 0.89 -19.76
CA PRO A 33 -13.05 1.67 -20.30
C PRO A 33 -13.12 3.15 -19.92
N GLU A 34 -14.33 3.71 -19.85
CA GLU A 34 -14.54 5.12 -19.51
C GLU A 34 -14.10 5.45 -18.08
N MET A 35 -14.43 4.60 -17.10
CA MET A 35 -14.03 4.78 -15.71
C MET A 35 -12.51 4.66 -15.55
N GLN A 36 -11.91 3.70 -16.25
CA GLN A 36 -10.46 3.54 -16.26
C GLN A 36 -9.75 4.75 -16.89
N GLN A 37 -10.30 5.28 -17.98
CA GLN A 37 -9.76 6.43 -18.68
C GLN A 37 -9.86 7.72 -17.83
N GLN A 38 -10.98 7.94 -17.15
CA GLN A 38 -11.14 9.06 -16.22
C GLN A 38 -10.13 8.98 -15.07
N SER A 39 -9.96 7.79 -14.48
CA SER A 39 -8.96 7.56 -13.43
C SER A 39 -7.53 7.81 -13.93
N LEU A 40 -7.22 7.41 -15.17
CA LEU A 40 -5.93 7.66 -15.81
C LEU A 40 -5.69 9.16 -16.00
N TYR A 41 -6.67 9.90 -16.50
CA TYR A 41 -6.55 11.36 -16.69
C TYR A 41 -6.33 12.07 -15.36
N GLY A 42 -7.07 11.70 -14.31
CA GLY A 42 -6.87 12.25 -12.97
C GLY A 42 -5.44 12.03 -12.45
N PHE A 43 -4.92 10.81 -12.63
CA PHE A 43 -3.55 10.47 -12.26
C PHE A 43 -2.51 11.23 -13.10
N LEU A 44 -2.72 11.38 -14.41
CA LEU A 44 -1.83 12.15 -15.28
C LEU A 44 -1.78 13.63 -14.90
N VAL A 45 -2.94 14.25 -14.63
CA VAL A 45 -3.01 15.65 -14.18
C VAL A 45 -2.25 15.83 -12.87
N LEU A 46 -2.45 14.94 -11.89
CA LEU A 46 -1.71 14.96 -10.62
C LEU A 46 -0.20 14.80 -10.85
N THR A 47 0.19 13.84 -11.69
CA THR A 47 1.60 13.59 -12.01
C THR A 47 2.24 14.80 -12.68
N ILE A 48 1.57 15.42 -13.65
CA ILE A 48 2.05 16.64 -14.32
C ILE A 48 2.18 17.78 -13.31
N ALA A 49 1.18 18.00 -12.46
CA ALA A 49 1.20 19.03 -11.43
C ALA A 49 2.39 18.86 -10.47
N LEU A 50 2.61 17.63 -9.96
CA LEU A 50 3.73 17.33 -9.09
C LEU A 50 5.09 17.43 -9.80
N SER A 51 5.17 17.01 -11.07
CA SER A 51 6.41 17.05 -11.86
C SER A 51 6.77 18.49 -12.29
N SER A 52 5.80 19.39 -12.37
CA SER A 52 6.01 20.80 -12.69
C SER A 52 6.67 21.58 -11.55
N VAL A 53 6.68 21.01 -10.35
CA VAL A 53 7.31 21.62 -9.17
C VAL A 53 8.81 21.31 -9.17
N SER A 54 9.65 22.30 -8.83
CA SER A 54 11.10 22.12 -8.76
C SER A 54 11.50 20.94 -7.85
N VAL A 55 12.30 20.02 -8.38
CA VAL A 55 12.78 18.81 -7.67
C VAL A 55 13.44 19.15 -6.34
N LYS A 56 14.29 20.18 -6.29
CA LYS A 56 15.06 20.53 -5.09
C LYS A 56 14.24 21.15 -3.96
N ARG A 57 13.21 21.94 -4.27
CA ARG A 57 12.40 22.62 -3.27
C ARG A 57 11.00 22.05 -3.17
N GLY A 58 10.31 21.90 -4.29
CA GLY A 58 8.92 21.49 -4.29
C GLY A 58 8.73 20.04 -3.92
N MET A 59 9.45 19.12 -4.59
CA MET A 59 9.37 17.70 -4.28
C MET A 59 9.83 17.39 -2.84
N ALA A 60 10.88 18.09 -2.37
CA ALA A 60 11.34 17.92 -0.99
C ALA A 60 10.30 18.38 0.05
N ILE A 61 9.53 19.45 -0.23
CA ILE A 61 8.45 19.90 0.65
C ILE A 61 7.31 18.89 0.66
N VAL A 62 6.89 18.45 -0.53
CA VAL A 62 5.81 17.43 -0.66
C VAL A 62 6.16 16.16 0.13
N LEU A 63 7.37 15.61 -0.06
CA LEU A 63 7.81 14.41 0.65
C LEU A 63 7.96 14.65 2.16
N ARG A 64 8.39 15.84 2.58
CA ARG A 64 8.53 16.17 4.02
C ARG A 64 7.20 16.21 4.75
N ILE A 65 6.10 16.52 4.04
CA ILE A 65 4.76 16.50 4.60
C ILE A 65 4.13 15.10 4.43
N LEU A 66 4.23 14.56 3.24
CA LEU A 66 3.54 13.32 2.89
C LEU A 66 4.07 12.10 3.67
N LEU A 67 5.38 12.03 3.90
CA LEU A 67 5.98 10.90 4.61
C LEU A 67 5.55 10.81 6.08
N PRO A 68 5.59 11.88 6.90
CA PRO A 68 5.02 11.85 8.24
C PRO A 68 3.51 11.54 8.26
N VAL A 69 2.75 12.10 7.32
CA VAL A 69 1.31 11.81 7.22
C VAL A 69 1.10 10.33 6.94
N LEU A 70 1.83 9.75 6.00
CA LEU A 70 1.77 8.31 5.71
C LEU A 70 2.09 7.47 6.95
N LEU A 71 3.14 7.81 7.69
CA LEU A 71 3.52 7.08 8.90
C LEU A 71 2.45 7.20 10.01
N LEU A 72 1.82 8.37 10.15
CA LEU A 72 0.72 8.57 11.10
C LEU A 72 -0.52 7.75 10.71
N VAL A 73 -0.87 7.74 9.43
CA VAL A 73 -1.96 6.91 8.90
C VAL A 73 -1.66 5.43 9.13
N MET A 74 -0.46 4.97 8.80
CA MET A 74 -0.06 3.58 9.05
C MET A 74 -0.09 3.22 10.54
N ALA A 75 0.35 4.12 11.41
CA ALA A 75 0.27 3.90 12.86
C ALA A 75 -1.18 3.84 13.36
N GLY A 76 -2.05 4.69 12.82
CA GLY A 76 -3.50 4.66 13.11
C GLY A 76 -4.13 3.35 12.65
N LEU A 77 -3.88 2.93 11.42
CA LEU A 77 -4.38 1.65 10.88
C LEU A 77 -3.82 0.44 11.66
N LEU A 78 -2.56 0.49 12.10
CA LEU A 78 -1.99 -0.56 12.94
C LEU A 78 -2.70 -0.63 14.30
N TYR A 79 -3.02 0.52 14.89
CA TYR A 79 -3.81 0.56 16.12
C TYR A 79 -5.21 -0.03 15.91
N PHE A 80 -5.90 0.32 14.82
CA PHE A 80 -7.18 -0.28 14.46
C PHE A 80 -7.07 -1.80 14.23
N ALA A 81 -6.05 -2.25 13.52
CA ALA A 81 -5.79 -3.66 13.28
C ALA A 81 -5.52 -4.45 14.57
N TYR A 82 -4.90 -3.80 15.56
CA TYR A 82 -4.65 -4.38 16.88
C TYR A 82 -5.94 -4.52 17.71
N GLU A 83 -6.80 -3.50 17.70
CA GLU A 83 -8.04 -3.47 18.51
C GLU A 83 -9.18 -4.29 17.88
N LEU A 84 -9.31 -4.28 16.56
CA LEU A 84 -10.47 -4.79 15.84
C LEU A 84 -10.18 -6.02 14.96
N GLY A 85 -8.90 -6.31 14.67
CA GLY A 85 -8.50 -7.42 13.82
C GLY A 85 -7.94 -8.61 14.59
N ASP A 86 -7.72 -9.74 13.89
CA ASP A 86 -6.97 -10.88 14.45
C ASP A 86 -5.45 -10.64 14.32
N PHE A 87 -4.93 -9.83 15.23
CA PHE A 87 -3.50 -9.51 15.29
C PHE A 87 -2.63 -10.76 15.54
N GLY A 88 -3.16 -11.73 16.31
CA GLY A 88 -2.46 -12.99 16.58
C GLY A 88 -2.31 -13.87 15.32
N ALA A 89 -3.30 -13.85 14.43
CA ALA A 89 -3.15 -14.49 13.11
C ALA A 89 -2.09 -13.81 12.26
N ALA A 90 -2.07 -12.48 12.24
CA ALA A 90 -1.07 -11.70 11.50
C ALA A 90 0.36 -11.96 12.01
N GLU A 91 0.55 -11.98 13.32
CA GLU A 91 1.85 -12.30 13.93
C GLU A 91 2.31 -13.71 13.55
N ARG A 92 1.44 -14.69 13.69
CA ARG A 92 1.76 -16.08 13.29
C ARG A 92 2.07 -16.20 11.80
N ALA A 93 1.32 -15.51 10.94
CA ALA A 93 1.54 -15.56 9.50
C ALA A 93 2.89 -14.95 9.08
N LEU A 94 3.31 -13.86 9.70
CA LEU A 94 4.54 -13.14 9.31
C LEU A 94 5.80 -13.64 10.01
N PHE A 95 5.69 -14.07 11.28
CA PHE A 95 6.87 -14.38 12.08
C PHE A 95 7.04 -15.85 12.42
N THR A 96 6.07 -16.74 12.08
CA THR A 96 6.27 -18.17 12.28
C THR A 96 7.08 -18.77 11.14
N PHE A 97 8.30 -19.19 11.45
CA PHE A 97 9.14 -19.88 10.48
C PHE A 97 8.64 -21.31 10.25
N ARG A 98 8.29 -21.63 9.02
CA ARG A 98 7.84 -22.96 8.59
C ARG A 98 8.86 -23.55 7.63
N ALA A 99 9.74 -24.39 8.15
CA ALA A 99 10.80 -25.01 7.36
C ALA A 99 10.28 -25.80 6.15
N THR A 100 9.07 -26.36 6.26
CA THR A 100 8.42 -27.13 5.18
C THR A 100 7.98 -26.29 3.99
N GLU A 101 7.77 -24.99 4.19
CA GLU A 101 7.38 -24.04 3.14
C GLU A 101 8.60 -23.31 2.53
N PHE A 102 9.80 -23.55 3.06
CA PHE A 102 11.01 -22.97 2.53
C PHE A 102 11.37 -23.63 1.20
N SER A 103 11.28 -22.89 0.12
CA SER A 103 11.59 -23.34 -1.24
C SER A 103 12.51 -22.37 -1.95
N TRP A 104 13.22 -22.84 -2.96
CA TRP A 104 14.02 -21.97 -3.82
C TRP A 104 13.18 -20.93 -4.53
N GLU A 105 11.95 -21.26 -4.88
CA GLU A 105 10.97 -20.33 -5.47
C GLU A 105 10.62 -19.19 -4.51
N ALA A 106 10.45 -19.47 -3.22
CA ALA A 106 10.21 -18.44 -2.20
C ALA A 106 11.41 -17.47 -2.09
N VAL A 107 12.64 -17.99 -2.13
CA VAL A 107 13.85 -17.16 -2.12
C VAL A 107 13.92 -16.27 -3.36
N LEU A 108 13.63 -16.82 -4.54
CA LEU A 108 13.63 -16.05 -5.78
C LEU A 108 12.55 -14.98 -5.79
N SER A 109 11.35 -15.30 -5.31
CA SER A 109 10.24 -14.36 -5.17
C SER A 109 10.58 -13.22 -4.20
N ALA A 110 11.20 -13.54 -3.06
CA ALA A 110 11.66 -12.54 -2.10
C ALA A 110 12.74 -11.62 -2.70
N ALA A 111 13.69 -12.20 -3.43
CA ALA A 111 14.73 -11.42 -4.13
C ALA A 111 14.14 -10.50 -5.20
N GLN A 112 13.17 -11.00 -5.97
CA GLN A 112 12.43 -10.22 -6.97
C GLN A 112 11.66 -9.06 -6.32
N ASN A 113 10.97 -9.33 -5.22
CA ASN A 113 10.25 -8.30 -4.48
C ASN A 113 11.20 -7.22 -3.95
N ALA A 114 12.32 -7.60 -3.35
CA ALA A 114 13.34 -6.67 -2.88
C ALA A 114 13.95 -5.84 -4.03
N PHE A 115 14.18 -6.46 -5.20
CA PHE A 115 14.66 -5.78 -6.40
C PHE A 115 13.70 -4.67 -6.84
N PHE A 116 12.40 -4.94 -6.88
CA PHE A 116 11.39 -3.96 -7.25
C PHE A 116 11.18 -2.89 -6.17
N ALA A 117 11.15 -3.26 -4.90
CA ALA A 117 10.95 -2.34 -3.78
C ALA A 117 12.07 -1.29 -3.70
N LEU A 118 13.32 -1.71 -3.88
CA LEU A 118 14.47 -0.81 -3.94
C LEU A 118 14.59 -0.05 -5.25
N GLY A 119 13.73 -0.34 -6.24
CA GLY A 119 13.78 0.31 -7.55
C GLY A 119 15.05 0.02 -8.33
N LEU A 120 15.69 -1.13 -8.10
CA LEU A 120 16.90 -1.54 -8.80
C LEU A 120 16.60 -1.68 -10.30
N GLY A 121 17.51 -1.17 -11.13
CA GLY A 121 17.34 -1.16 -12.59
C GLY A 121 16.37 -0.09 -13.11
N SER A 122 15.72 0.68 -12.24
CA SER A 122 14.91 1.82 -12.65
C SER A 122 15.75 3.09 -12.80
N VAL A 123 15.30 3.99 -13.68
CA VAL A 123 15.92 5.32 -13.86
C VAL A 123 15.86 6.16 -12.57
N ALA A 124 14.95 5.84 -11.64
CA ALA A 124 14.77 6.56 -10.39
C ALA A 124 16.05 6.59 -9.55
N LEU A 125 16.75 5.45 -9.39
CA LEU A 125 18.01 5.40 -8.64
C LEU A 125 19.12 6.23 -9.29
N MET A 126 19.16 6.29 -10.62
CA MET A 126 20.09 7.15 -11.34
C MET A 126 19.80 8.62 -11.09
N ALA A 127 18.51 9.00 -11.11
CA ALA A 127 18.08 10.36 -10.80
C ALA A 127 18.42 10.73 -9.35
N TYR A 128 18.19 9.85 -8.38
CA TYR A 128 18.58 10.08 -6.98
C TYR A 128 20.12 10.20 -6.85
N GLY A 129 20.88 9.36 -7.55
CA GLY A 129 22.34 9.44 -7.58
C GLY A 129 22.87 10.79 -8.05
N ALA A 130 22.22 11.41 -9.05
CA ALA A 130 22.59 12.73 -9.56
C ALA A 130 22.42 13.87 -8.55
N TYR A 131 21.51 13.70 -7.57
CA TYR A 131 21.25 14.67 -6.50
C TYR A 131 21.92 14.30 -5.17
N PHE A 132 22.70 13.23 -5.16
CA PHE A 132 23.33 12.73 -3.95
C PHE A 132 24.40 13.70 -3.42
N PRO A 133 24.35 14.10 -2.12
CA PRO A 133 25.32 15.04 -1.57
C PRO A 133 26.73 14.45 -1.53
N SER A 134 27.71 15.18 -2.03
CA SER A 134 29.13 14.82 -1.90
C SER A 134 29.54 14.75 -0.43
N GLY A 135 30.33 13.74 -0.07
CA GLY A 135 30.83 13.54 1.30
C GLY A 135 29.96 12.67 2.22
N ARG A 136 28.81 12.16 1.77
CA ARG A 136 28.00 11.19 2.52
C ARG A 136 28.23 9.77 1.99
N SER A 137 28.19 8.79 2.88
CA SER A 137 28.27 7.37 2.50
C SER A 137 26.96 6.91 1.88
N ALA A 138 26.99 6.57 0.60
CA ALA A 138 25.85 6.02 -0.12
C ALA A 138 25.36 4.70 0.50
N SER A 139 26.28 3.83 0.91
CA SER A 139 25.95 2.53 1.49
C SER A 139 25.14 2.68 2.79
N ARG A 140 25.52 3.63 3.67
CA ARG A 140 24.78 3.85 4.90
C ARG A 140 23.35 4.35 4.65
N GLN A 141 23.17 5.21 3.65
CA GLN A 141 21.85 5.73 3.30
C GLN A 141 20.98 4.66 2.65
N LEU A 142 21.55 3.81 1.79
CA LEU A 142 20.85 2.69 1.19
C LEU A 142 20.42 1.65 2.23
N LEU A 143 21.28 1.34 3.22
CA LEU A 143 20.91 0.44 4.32
C LEU A 143 19.80 1.03 5.20
N ALA A 144 19.85 2.34 5.49
CA ALA A 144 18.80 3.00 6.23
C ALA A 144 17.46 3.00 5.46
N LEU A 145 17.51 3.26 4.14
CA LEU A 145 16.35 3.18 3.27
C LEU A 145 15.75 1.78 3.26
N ALA A 146 16.57 0.75 3.05
CA ALA A 146 16.11 -0.64 3.08
C ALA A 146 15.48 -1.02 4.42
N GLY A 147 16.06 -0.55 5.54
CA GLY A 147 15.49 -0.78 6.87
C GLY A 147 14.13 -0.13 7.08
N ILE A 148 13.96 1.11 6.64
CA ILE A 148 12.68 1.83 6.73
C ILE A 148 11.63 1.17 5.82
N ASP A 149 12.01 0.79 4.61
CA ASP A 149 11.14 0.10 3.66
C ASP A 149 10.66 -1.25 4.21
N THR A 150 11.58 -2.05 4.75
CA THR A 150 11.24 -3.33 5.40
C THR A 150 10.29 -3.12 6.59
N ALA A 151 10.53 -2.12 7.43
CA ALA A 151 9.66 -1.82 8.56
C ALA A 151 8.25 -1.42 8.08
N ALA A 152 8.14 -0.59 7.05
CA ALA A 152 6.86 -0.20 6.46
C ALA A 152 6.13 -1.40 5.85
N MET A 153 6.83 -2.28 5.14
CA MET A 153 6.25 -3.53 4.60
C MET A 153 5.74 -4.46 5.69
N LEU A 154 6.48 -4.63 6.79
CA LEU A 154 6.04 -5.44 7.93
C LEU A 154 4.81 -4.84 8.61
N MET A 155 4.78 -3.52 8.81
CA MET A 155 3.60 -2.83 9.33
C MET A 155 2.39 -3.02 8.42
N GLY A 156 2.55 -2.81 7.12
CA GLY A 156 1.49 -3.02 6.14
C GLY A 156 0.99 -4.46 6.11
N GLY A 157 1.89 -5.43 6.17
CA GLY A 157 1.55 -6.85 6.26
C GLY A 157 0.75 -7.19 7.52
N LEU A 158 1.17 -6.67 8.69
CA LEU A 158 0.42 -6.85 9.94
C LEU A 158 -0.99 -6.27 9.85
N ILE A 159 -1.13 -5.05 9.35
CA ILE A 159 -2.42 -4.37 9.19
C ILE A 159 -3.34 -5.20 8.27
N ILE A 160 -2.86 -5.52 7.08
CA ILE A 160 -3.68 -6.21 6.06
C ILE A 160 -4.10 -7.60 6.55
N ILE A 161 -3.17 -8.40 7.06
CA ILE A 161 -3.48 -9.76 7.49
C ILE A 161 -4.41 -9.73 8.69
N ALA A 162 -4.18 -8.86 9.69
CA ALA A 162 -5.05 -8.78 10.86
C ALA A 162 -6.49 -8.43 10.49
N LEU A 163 -6.69 -7.43 9.62
CA LEU A 163 -8.02 -6.98 9.22
C LEU A 163 -8.75 -7.98 8.31
N VAL A 164 -8.02 -8.63 7.40
CA VAL A 164 -8.62 -9.61 6.48
C VAL A 164 -8.90 -10.95 7.18
N SER A 165 -8.03 -11.38 8.11
CA SER A 165 -8.20 -12.63 8.85
C SER A 165 -9.42 -12.61 9.77
N ASP A 166 -9.72 -11.48 10.38
CA ASP A 166 -10.89 -11.31 11.24
C ASP A 166 -12.21 -11.56 10.49
N GLN A 167 -12.27 -11.17 9.23
CA GLN A 167 -13.48 -11.29 8.40
C GLN A 167 -13.66 -12.71 7.81
N HIS A 168 -12.79 -13.68 8.14
CA HIS A 168 -12.80 -15.04 7.58
C HIS A 168 -12.81 -15.11 6.05
N ILE A 169 -12.31 -14.06 5.39
CA ILE A 169 -12.22 -14.00 3.94
C ILE A 169 -10.92 -14.64 3.50
N VAL A 170 -10.97 -15.42 2.43
CA VAL A 170 -9.74 -15.81 1.74
C VAL A 170 -9.12 -14.53 1.16
N ALA A 171 -8.00 -14.12 1.73
CA ALA A 171 -7.29 -12.95 1.25
C ALA A 171 -7.05 -13.07 -0.26
N GLY A 172 -7.66 -12.19 -1.04
CA GLY A 172 -7.39 -12.10 -2.47
C GLY A 172 -5.90 -11.87 -2.71
N GLN A 173 -5.39 -12.28 -3.86
CA GLN A 173 -4.01 -12.00 -4.25
C GLN A 173 -3.95 -10.82 -5.21
N GLY A 174 -2.88 -10.04 -5.11
CA GLY A 174 -2.65 -8.90 -6.00
C GLY A 174 -3.73 -7.82 -5.89
N PRO A 175 -4.24 -7.29 -7.02
CA PRO A 175 -5.20 -6.18 -7.02
C PRO A 175 -6.51 -6.49 -6.29
N ALA A 176 -6.96 -7.75 -6.27
CA ALA A 176 -8.17 -8.13 -5.56
C ALA A 176 -8.06 -7.93 -4.04
N LEU A 177 -6.88 -8.10 -3.46
CA LEU A 177 -6.63 -7.78 -2.05
C LEU A 177 -6.91 -6.29 -1.76
N MET A 178 -6.42 -5.40 -2.62
CA MET A 178 -6.54 -3.94 -2.45
C MET A 178 -7.94 -3.40 -2.75
N PHE A 179 -8.62 -3.96 -3.75
CA PHE A 179 -9.87 -3.39 -4.27
C PHE A 179 -11.13 -4.21 -3.95
N VAL A 180 -10.98 -5.37 -3.33
CA VAL A 180 -12.10 -6.20 -2.86
C VAL A 180 -11.96 -6.49 -1.37
N SER A 181 -10.88 -7.18 -0.95
CA SER A 181 -10.75 -7.62 0.44
C SER A 181 -10.62 -6.47 1.44
N LEU A 182 -9.77 -5.47 1.18
CA LEU A 182 -9.60 -4.32 2.07
C LEU A 182 -10.84 -3.41 2.13
N PRO A 183 -11.47 -2.97 1.02
CA PRO A 183 -12.69 -2.19 1.07
C PRO A 183 -13.84 -2.91 1.79
N TYR A 184 -13.98 -4.23 1.60
CA TYR A 184 -14.94 -5.03 2.32
C TYR A 184 -14.64 -5.03 3.84
N SER A 185 -13.39 -5.27 4.24
CA SER A 185 -13.00 -5.26 5.65
C SER A 185 -13.24 -3.90 6.29
N PHE A 186 -12.86 -2.81 5.63
CA PHE A 186 -13.11 -1.46 6.13
C PHE A 186 -14.60 -1.11 6.17
N GLY A 187 -15.38 -1.48 5.17
CA GLY A 187 -16.82 -1.22 5.14
C GLY A 187 -17.62 -1.91 6.26
N ASN A 188 -17.06 -2.96 6.87
CA ASN A 188 -17.67 -3.69 7.99
C ASN A 188 -17.08 -3.34 9.37
N LEU A 189 -16.12 -2.40 9.43
CA LEU A 189 -15.55 -1.91 10.69
C LEU A 189 -16.25 -0.64 11.16
N VAL A 190 -16.31 -0.46 12.49
CA VAL A 190 -16.74 0.81 13.09
C VAL A 190 -15.75 1.90 12.70
N PHE A 191 -16.21 2.98 12.07
CA PHE A 191 -15.38 4.02 11.45
C PHE A 191 -14.55 3.54 10.24
N GLY A 192 -14.99 2.46 9.59
CA GLY A 192 -14.29 1.89 8.44
C GLY A 192 -14.26 2.80 7.21
N ASP A 193 -15.23 3.70 7.04
CA ASP A 193 -15.28 4.75 6.04
C ASP A 193 -14.04 5.67 6.13
N ILE A 194 -13.67 6.10 7.34
CA ILE A 194 -12.49 6.93 7.59
C ILE A 194 -11.21 6.12 7.35
N ALA A 195 -11.14 4.89 7.87
CA ALA A 195 -9.97 4.03 7.70
C ALA A 195 -9.73 3.63 6.23
N GLY A 196 -10.81 3.39 5.48
CA GLY A 196 -10.73 3.02 4.07
C GLY A 196 -10.38 4.16 3.13
N THR A 197 -10.49 5.42 3.57
CA THR A 197 -10.11 6.61 2.79
C THR A 197 -8.71 7.13 3.13
N ALA A 198 -8.10 6.65 4.20
CA ALA A 198 -6.77 7.04 4.66
C ALA A 198 -5.66 6.35 3.87
#